data_ccb29ab5ea1c9b05021bf4dc2aad5f20
#
_entry.id   ccb29ab5ea1c9b05021bf4dc2aad5f20
#
_cell.length_a   1.000
_cell.length_b   1.000
_cell.length_c   1.000
_cell.angle_alpha   90.00
_cell.angle_beta   90.00
_cell.angle_gamma   90.00
#
_symmetry.space_group_name_H-M   'P 1'
#
loop_
_entity.id
_entity.type
_entity.pdbx_description
1 polymer ?
#
loop_
_entity_poly.entity_id
_entity_poly.type
_entity_poly.pdbx_seq_one_letter_code
_entity_poly.pdbx_strand_id
1 'polypeptide(L)'
;LSPGRIAIWSILVLFPIALVAALRLLSSRAAENAEAWGMALYFLVAEVVCLLGLLLWATPAVSTEVEGQTWIYLAMRRSGRNLVLIGKYLTAVLWSCSAACVATTVCTIIMGSAGGLQLWFVICVLSLLSCLAHAALYILIGTVFFRRTMVTAVFYTLLIEYGLAFVPAMANRLTINYRLRGLLAE
;
A
#
# COMPACT_ATOMS: atom_id res chain seq x y z
N LEU A 1 -0.41 21.11 -3.66
CA LEU A 1 0.27 19.86 -4.00
C LEU A 1 1.68 20.18 -4.46
N SER A 2 2.71 19.70 -3.75
CA SER A 2 4.09 19.89 -4.18
C SER A 2 4.38 19.03 -5.41
N PRO A 3 5.15 19.51 -6.39
CA PRO A 3 5.44 18.76 -7.62
C PRO A 3 6.11 17.41 -7.34
N GLY A 4 6.92 17.31 -6.28
CA GLY A 4 7.54 16.05 -5.88
C GLY A 4 6.55 14.98 -5.44
N ARG A 5 5.44 15.36 -4.80
CA ARG A 5 4.41 14.37 -4.41
C ARG A 5 3.68 13.80 -5.62
N ILE A 6 3.41 14.62 -6.62
CA ILE A 6 2.79 14.17 -7.87
C ILE A 6 3.75 13.25 -8.64
N ALA A 7 5.04 13.58 -8.68
CA ALA A 7 6.05 12.74 -9.33
C ALA A 7 6.13 11.34 -8.68
N ILE A 8 6.18 11.26 -7.35
CA ILE A 8 6.20 9.98 -6.63
C ILE A 8 4.93 9.18 -6.90
N TRP A 9 3.76 9.84 -6.86
CA TRP A 9 2.48 9.19 -7.19
C TRP A 9 2.47 8.63 -8.62
N SER A 10 2.96 9.40 -9.58
CA SER A 10 3.06 8.97 -10.98
C SER A 10 3.99 7.77 -11.16
N ILE A 11 5.14 7.76 -10.48
CA ILE A 11 6.07 6.64 -10.51
C ILE A 11 5.42 5.38 -9.93
N LEU A 12 4.71 5.50 -8.81
CA LEU A 12 3.99 4.41 -8.17
C LEU A 12 2.92 3.78 -9.08
N VAL A 13 2.23 4.62 -9.86
CA VAL A 13 1.22 4.15 -10.82
C VAL A 13 1.86 3.56 -12.07
N LEU A 14 2.91 4.20 -12.62
CA LEU A 14 3.55 3.76 -13.86
C LEU A 14 4.32 2.44 -13.69
N PHE A 15 4.89 2.19 -12.52
CA PHE A 15 5.67 0.99 -12.26
C PHE A 15 4.88 -0.31 -12.51
N PRO A 16 3.70 -0.56 -11.89
CA PRO A 16 2.93 -1.77 -12.15
C PRO A 16 2.41 -1.84 -13.59
N ILE A 17 2.04 -0.71 -14.17
CA ILE A 17 1.55 -0.64 -15.56
C ILE A 17 2.66 -1.08 -16.52
N ALA A 18 3.88 -0.55 -16.36
CA ALA A 18 5.02 -0.91 -17.20
C ALA A 18 5.37 -2.39 -17.07
N LEU A 19 5.31 -2.93 -15.87
CA LEU A 19 5.62 -4.34 -15.60
C LEU A 19 4.58 -5.27 -16.21
N VAL A 20 3.29 -4.98 -16.06
CA VAL A 20 2.19 -5.76 -16.67
C VAL A 20 2.25 -5.67 -18.19
N ALA A 21 2.51 -4.49 -18.75
CA ALA A 21 2.67 -4.32 -20.20
C ALA A 21 3.86 -5.11 -20.74
N ALA A 22 5.01 -5.06 -20.06
CA ALA A 22 6.19 -5.83 -20.42
C ALA A 22 5.95 -7.35 -20.36
N LEU A 23 5.31 -7.84 -19.30
CA LEU A 23 4.95 -9.25 -19.17
C LEU A 23 4.01 -9.71 -20.29
N ARG A 24 3.05 -8.89 -20.66
CA ARG A 24 2.13 -9.19 -21.76
C ARG A 24 2.81 -9.25 -23.12
N LEU A 25 3.78 -8.36 -23.37
CA LEU A 25 4.56 -8.36 -24.60
C LEU A 25 5.51 -9.56 -24.72
N LEU A 26 6.08 -9.99 -23.59
CA LEU A 26 7.04 -11.10 -23.55
C LEU A 26 6.36 -12.47 -23.54
N SER A 27 5.13 -12.59 -23.07
CA SER A 27 4.44 -13.84 -22.85
C SER A 27 3.06 -13.84 -23.50
N SER A 28 3.02 -14.16 -24.78
CA SER A 28 1.76 -14.36 -25.52
C SER A 28 0.91 -15.55 -24.99
N ARG A 29 1.54 -16.50 -24.29
CA ARG A 29 0.88 -17.69 -23.70
C ARG A 29 0.37 -17.48 -22.26
N ALA A 30 0.83 -16.43 -21.56
CA ALA A 30 0.41 -16.17 -20.17
C ALA A 30 -1.06 -15.72 -20.07
N ALA A 31 -1.68 -15.31 -21.17
CA ALA A 31 -3.08 -14.89 -21.20
C ALA A 31 -4.10 -16.01 -20.85
N GLU A 32 -3.68 -17.28 -20.84
CA GLU A 32 -4.56 -18.42 -20.62
C GLU A 32 -4.85 -18.70 -19.13
N ASN A 33 -4.03 -18.22 -18.20
CA ASN A 33 -4.19 -18.48 -16.76
C ASN A 33 -4.68 -17.25 -16.00
N ALA A 34 -6.00 -17.02 -15.97
CA ALA A 34 -6.62 -15.90 -15.26
C ALA A 34 -6.26 -15.86 -13.76
N GLU A 35 -6.09 -17.03 -13.13
CA GLU A 35 -5.71 -17.16 -11.73
C GLU A 35 -4.28 -16.63 -11.45
N ALA A 36 -3.32 -17.01 -12.31
CA ALA A 36 -1.95 -16.53 -12.20
C ALA A 36 -1.85 -15.00 -12.35
N TRP A 37 -2.67 -14.41 -13.22
CA TRP A 37 -2.76 -12.97 -13.40
C TRP A 37 -3.42 -12.27 -12.20
N GLY A 38 -4.45 -12.88 -11.61
CA GLY A 38 -5.07 -12.38 -10.38
C GLY A 38 -4.07 -12.28 -9.24
N MET A 39 -3.30 -13.35 -9.02
CA MET A 39 -2.21 -13.37 -8.01
C MET A 39 -1.12 -12.34 -8.30
N ALA A 40 -0.68 -12.22 -9.56
CA ALA A 40 0.35 -11.26 -9.95
C ALA A 40 -0.11 -9.81 -9.74
N LEU A 41 -1.35 -9.47 -10.10
CA LEU A 41 -1.92 -8.15 -9.88
C LEU A 41 -2.11 -7.85 -8.39
N TYR A 42 -2.58 -8.82 -7.61
CA TYR A 42 -2.71 -8.66 -6.17
C TYR A 42 -1.35 -8.33 -5.54
N PHE A 43 -0.33 -9.13 -5.82
CA PHE A 43 1.02 -8.91 -5.30
C PHE A 43 1.54 -7.54 -5.73
N LEU A 44 1.41 -7.20 -7.01
CA LEU A 44 1.97 -5.97 -7.54
C LEU A 44 1.27 -4.71 -7.02
N VAL A 45 -0.07 -4.72 -6.95
CA VAL A 45 -0.85 -3.54 -6.58
C VAL A 45 -1.12 -3.50 -5.07
N ALA A 46 -1.73 -4.54 -4.50
CA ALA A 46 -2.15 -4.53 -3.11
C ALA A 46 -0.97 -4.65 -2.13
N GLU A 47 0.08 -5.40 -2.48
CA GLU A 47 1.26 -5.51 -1.64
C GLU A 47 2.30 -4.43 -1.97
N VAL A 48 2.75 -4.30 -3.22
CA VAL A 48 3.86 -3.40 -3.54
C VAL A 48 3.44 -1.94 -3.59
N VAL A 49 2.42 -1.58 -4.40
CA VAL A 49 2.01 -0.18 -4.56
C VAL A 49 1.44 0.40 -3.27
N CYS A 50 0.56 -0.34 -2.58
CA CYS A 50 -0.03 0.13 -1.33
C CYS A 50 1.02 0.29 -0.23
N LEU A 51 1.91 -0.72 -0.04
CA LEU A 51 2.95 -0.64 0.98
C LEU A 51 3.94 0.48 0.72
N LEU A 52 4.47 0.60 -0.52
CA LEU A 52 5.40 1.69 -0.87
C LEU A 52 4.73 3.06 -0.78
N GLY A 53 3.49 3.18 -1.24
CA GLY A 53 2.72 4.42 -1.11
C GLY A 53 2.57 4.84 0.35
N LEU A 54 2.15 3.95 1.21
CA LEU A 54 1.97 4.23 2.63
C LEU A 54 3.30 4.46 3.36
N LEU A 55 4.35 3.73 3.00
CA LEU A 55 5.67 3.93 3.56
C LEU A 55 6.18 5.35 3.25
N LEU A 56 5.91 5.89 2.07
CA LEU A 56 6.32 7.23 1.69
C LEU A 56 5.43 8.33 2.26
N TRP A 57 4.14 8.06 2.50
CA TRP A 57 3.19 9.08 2.93
C TRP A 57 2.83 8.98 4.41
N ALA A 58 2.62 7.78 4.95
CA ALA A 58 2.16 7.58 6.31
C ALA A 58 3.31 7.69 7.32
N THR A 59 4.48 7.11 7.00
CA THR A 59 5.61 7.12 7.93
C THR A 59 6.13 8.52 8.27
N PRO A 60 6.40 9.44 7.32
CA PRO A 60 6.88 10.76 7.65
C PRO A 60 5.77 11.70 8.18
N ALA A 61 4.52 11.27 8.14
CA ALA A 61 3.40 12.14 8.47
C ALA A 61 3.46 12.71 9.89
N VAL A 62 3.97 11.96 10.86
CA VAL A 62 4.11 12.37 12.25
C VAL A 62 5.49 12.95 12.52
N SER A 63 6.57 12.34 12.01
CA SER A 63 7.93 12.80 12.24
C SER A 63 8.16 14.23 11.74
N THR A 64 7.60 14.61 10.60
CA THR A 64 7.69 15.97 10.05
C THR A 64 7.06 17.03 10.96
N GLU A 65 5.98 16.71 11.68
CA GLU A 65 5.37 17.64 12.64
C GLU A 65 6.19 17.77 13.92
N VAL A 66 6.80 16.67 14.36
CA VAL A 66 7.67 16.66 15.54
C VAL A 66 8.94 17.46 15.27
N GLU A 67 9.58 17.24 14.12
CA GLU A 67 10.77 17.95 13.68
C GLU A 67 10.50 19.44 13.43
N GLY A 68 9.33 19.78 12.89
CA GLY A 68 8.89 21.16 12.66
C GLY A 68 8.47 21.93 13.92
N GLN A 69 8.54 21.30 15.12
CA GLN A 69 8.09 21.85 16.40
C GLN A 69 6.62 22.33 16.41
N THR A 70 5.85 22.01 15.39
CA THR A 70 4.42 22.35 15.30
C THR A 70 3.57 21.50 16.23
N TRP A 71 4.09 20.36 16.66
CA TRP A 71 3.43 19.43 17.57
C TRP A 71 3.03 20.05 18.92
N ILE A 72 3.84 20.97 19.45
CA ILE A 72 3.58 21.65 20.73
C ILE A 72 2.28 22.46 20.66
N TYR A 73 2.08 23.22 19.57
CA TYR A 73 0.87 24.03 19.38
C TYR A 73 -0.38 23.19 19.17
N LEU A 74 -0.23 22.03 18.51
CA LEU A 74 -1.32 21.08 18.29
C LEU A 74 -1.69 20.32 19.57
N ALA A 75 -0.71 20.01 20.43
CA ALA A 75 -0.92 19.32 21.70
C ALA A 75 -1.68 20.17 22.73
N MET A 76 -1.57 21.50 22.67
CA MET A 76 -2.27 22.41 23.57
C MET A 76 -3.78 22.47 23.32
N ARG A 77 -4.26 22.08 22.14
CA ARG A 77 -5.69 22.00 21.84
C ARG A 77 -6.28 20.67 22.33
N ARG A 78 -7.39 20.75 23.08
CA ARG A 78 -8.07 19.63 23.74
C ARG A 78 -8.40 18.40 22.83
N SER A 79 -8.56 18.62 21.52
CA SER A 79 -8.79 17.57 20.51
C SER A 79 -7.82 17.61 19.34
N GLY A 80 -6.84 18.52 19.34
CA GLY A 80 -5.99 18.81 18.18
C GLY A 80 -5.15 17.62 17.76
N ARG A 81 -4.60 16.87 18.72
CA ARG A 81 -3.75 15.70 18.46
C ARG A 81 -4.46 14.59 17.70
N ASN A 82 -5.65 14.20 18.16
CA ASN A 82 -6.41 13.11 17.54
C ASN A 82 -6.92 13.52 16.16
N LEU A 83 -7.38 14.76 16.00
CA LEU A 83 -7.87 15.25 14.72
C LEU A 83 -6.79 15.30 13.66
N VAL A 84 -5.57 15.70 14.02
CA VAL A 84 -4.42 15.73 13.10
C VAL A 84 -3.97 14.33 12.72
N LEU A 85 -3.90 13.39 13.67
CA LEU A 85 -3.55 12.00 13.39
C LEU A 85 -4.56 11.34 12.45
N ILE A 86 -5.86 11.52 12.70
CA ILE A 86 -6.93 11.00 11.84
C ILE A 86 -6.86 11.65 10.45
N GLY A 87 -6.67 12.96 10.38
CA GLY A 87 -6.52 13.67 9.10
C GLY A 87 -5.35 13.17 8.27
N LYS A 88 -4.19 12.95 8.90
CA LYS A 88 -3.01 12.39 8.23
C LYS A 88 -3.20 10.94 7.81
N TYR A 89 -3.84 10.14 8.67
CA TYR A 89 -4.23 8.77 8.34
C TYR A 89 -5.11 8.72 7.08
N LEU A 90 -6.21 9.48 7.08
CA LEU A 90 -7.12 9.53 5.95
C LEU A 90 -6.44 10.04 4.67
N THR A 91 -5.60 11.07 4.77
CA THR A 91 -4.86 11.59 3.62
C THR A 91 -3.90 10.56 3.05
N ALA A 92 -3.17 9.82 3.88
CA ALA A 92 -2.27 8.76 3.43
C ALA A 92 -3.03 7.61 2.76
N VAL A 93 -4.14 7.17 3.36
CA VAL A 93 -5.00 6.11 2.80
C VAL A 93 -5.59 6.54 1.46
N LEU A 94 -6.19 7.73 1.37
CA LEU A 94 -6.80 8.23 0.14
C LEU A 94 -5.79 8.34 -1.00
N TRP A 95 -4.59 8.84 -0.70
CA TRP A 95 -3.54 9.01 -1.69
C TRP A 95 -2.99 7.69 -2.20
N SER A 96 -2.72 6.73 -1.31
CA SER A 96 -2.26 5.38 -1.68
C SER A 96 -3.35 4.58 -2.39
N CYS A 97 -4.59 4.64 -1.89
CA CYS A 97 -5.72 3.94 -2.50
C CYS A 97 -6.03 4.48 -3.91
N SER A 98 -5.95 5.80 -4.12
CA SER A 98 -6.14 6.38 -5.46
C SER A 98 -5.10 5.88 -6.45
N ALA A 99 -3.82 5.77 -6.05
CA ALA A 99 -2.76 5.21 -6.89
C ALA A 99 -3.03 3.74 -7.23
N ALA A 100 -3.42 2.93 -6.23
CA ALA A 100 -3.74 1.53 -6.42
C ALA A 100 -4.94 1.33 -7.35
N CYS A 101 -6.03 2.09 -7.18
CA CYS A 101 -7.21 2.00 -8.04
C CYS A 101 -6.90 2.39 -9.49
N VAL A 102 -6.13 3.45 -9.72
CA VAL A 102 -5.73 3.85 -11.07
C VAL A 102 -4.84 2.77 -11.70
N ALA A 103 -3.84 2.27 -10.97
CA ALA A 103 -2.97 1.21 -11.45
C ALA A 103 -3.76 -0.07 -11.81
N THR A 104 -4.68 -0.50 -10.93
CA THR A 104 -5.53 -1.68 -11.17
C THR A 104 -6.40 -1.48 -12.41
N THR A 105 -7.03 -0.31 -12.56
CA THR A 105 -7.89 -0.01 -13.71
C THR A 105 -7.12 -0.12 -15.02
N VAL A 106 -5.95 0.49 -15.11
CA VAL A 106 -5.14 0.44 -16.32
C VAL A 106 -4.62 -0.98 -16.58
N CYS A 107 -4.15 -1.70 -15.56
CA CYS A 107 -3.68 -3.07 -15.68
C CYS A 107 -4.77 -4.02 -16.17
N THR A 108 -5.99 -3.91 -15.64
CA THR A 108 -7.13 -4.76 -16.06
C THR A 108 -7.57 -4.46 -17.50
N ILE A 109 -7.52 -3.20 -17.93
CA ILE A 109 -7.78 -2.83 -19.33
C ILE A 109 -6.71 -3.42 -20.26
N ILE A 110 -5.44 -3.32 -19.89
CA ILE A 110 -4.32 -3.89 -20.66
C ILE A 110 -4.49 -5.40 -20.79
N MET A 111 -4.94 -6.08 -19.76
CA MET A 111 -5.11 -7.55 -19.77
C MET A 111 -6.27 -7.99 -20.66
N GLY A 112 -7.38 -7.25 -20.71
CA GLY A 112 -8.52 -7.54 -21.59
C GLY A 112 -9.16 -8.91 -21.36
N SER A 113 -9.11 -9.45 -20.13
CA SER A 113 -9.62 -10.80 -19.80
C SER A 113 -11.13 -10.81 -19.63
N ALA A 114 -11.78 -11.92 -20.04
CA ALA A 114 -13.16 -12.19 -19.69
C ALA A 114 -13.27 -12.29 -18.15
N GLY A 115 -14.13 -11.48 -17.51
CA GLY A 115 -14.20 -11.39 -16.04
C GLY A 115 -13.34 -10.27 -15.42
N GLY A 116 -12.69 -9.44 -16.22
CA GLY A 116 -11.83 -8.34 -15.75
C GLY A 116 -12.51 -7.38 -14.78
N LEU A 117 -13.83 -7.20 -14.85
CA LEU A 117 -14.59 -6.33 -13.97
C LEU A 117 -14.71 -6.91 -12.56
N GLN A 118 -14.92 -8.21 -12.43
CA GLN A 118 -14.96 -8.90 -11.14
C GLN A 118 -13.57 -8.87 -10.48
N LEU A 119 -12.53 -9.20 -11.23
CA LEU A 119 -11.14 -9.13 -10.78
C LEU A 119 -10.77 -7.71 -10.33
N TRP A 120 -11.14 -6.70 -11.11
CA TRP A 120 -10.93 -5.29 -10.77
C TRP A 120 -11.56 -4.92 -9.43
N PHE A 121 -12.83 -5.29 -9.22
CA PHE A 121 -13.55 -4.99 -7.99
C PHE A 121 -12.89 -5.65 -6.78
N VAL A 122 -12.55 -6.94 -6.88
CA VAL A 122 -11.88 -7.69 -5.80
C VAL A 122 -10.54 -7.05 -5.43
N ILE A 123 -9.70 -6.72 -6.42
CA ILE A 123 -8.39 -6.11 -6.16
C ILE A 123 -8.54 -4.70 -5.57
N CYS A 124 -9.53 -3.90 -6.00
CA CYS A 124 -9.78 -2.58 -5.41
C CYS A 124 -10.19 -2.69 -3.94
N VAL A 125 -11.07 -3.64 -3.59
CA VAL A 125 -11.49 -3.88 -2.20
C VAL A 125 -10.31 -4.35 -1.35
N LEU A 126 -9.52 -5.30 -1.84
CA LEU A 126 -8.33 -5.80 -1.14
C LEU A 126 -7.27 -4.71 -0.96
N SER A 127 -7.07 -3.87 -1.97
CA SER A 127 -6.16 -2.71 -1.89
C SER A 127 -6.62 -1.69 -0.85
N LEU A 128 -7.92 -1.44 -0.76
CA LEU A 128 -8.50 -0.56 0.27
C LEU A 128 -8.27 -1.12 1.67
N LEU A 129 -8.55 -2.42 1.88
CA LEU A 129 -8.31 -3.09 3.16
C LEU A 129 -6.81 -3.07 3.53
N SER A 130 -5.94 -3.36 2.57
CA SER A 130 -4.49 -3.28 2.74
C SER A 130 -4.06 -1.88 3.16
N CYS A 131 -4.54 -0.84 2.46
CA CYS A 131 -4.22 0.56 2.80
C CYS A 131 -4.69 0.94 4.21
N LEU A 132 -5.90 0.54 4.61
CA LEU A 132 -6.42 0.84 5.95
C LEU A 132 -5.58 0.18 7.05
N ALA A 133 -5.26 -1.10 6.89
CA ALA A 133 -4.50 -1.85 7.89
C ALA A 133 -3.06 -1.35 8.01
N HIS A 134 -2.33 -1.23 6.91
CA HIS A 134 -0.93 -0.83 6.93
C HIS A 134 -0.75 0.66 7.28
N ALA A 135 -1.69 1.55 6.88
CA ALA A 135 -1.63 2.96 7.29
C ALA A 135 -1.71 3.12 8.81
N ALA A 136 -2.56 2.33 9.48
CA ALA A 136 -2.66 2.35 10.94
C ALA A 136 -1.34 1.92 11.59
N LEU A 137 -0.71 0.86 11.09
CA LEU A 137 0.59 0.38 11.56
C LEU A 137 1.70 1.39 11.33
N TYR A 138 1.81 1.98 10.16
CA TYR A 138 2.88 2.93 9.85
C TYR A 138 2.76 4.23 10.64
N ILE A 139 1.55 4.70 10.90
CA ILE A 139 1.34 5.85 11.78
C ILE A 139 1.69 5.48 13.22
N LEU A 140 1.34 4.27 13.68
CA LEU A 140 1.75 3.79 15.00
C LEU A 140 3.28 3.76 15.13
N ILE A 141 3.97 3.18 14.14
CA ILE A 141 5.44 3.20 14.09
C ILE A 141 5.97 4.63 14.11
N GLY A 142 5.34 5.53 13.34
CA GLY A 142 5.69 6.96 13.30
C GLY A 142 5.55 7.68 14.63
N THR A 143 4.56 7.30 15.45
CA THR A 143 4.36 7.89 16.78
C THR A 143 5.32 7.34 17.82
N VAL A 144 5.69 6.07 17.74
CA VAL A 144 6.59 5.39 18.70
C VAL A 144 8.06 5.69 18.39
N PHE A 145 8.44 5.62 17.12
CA PHE A 145 9.84 5.75 16.68
C PHE A 145 10.09 7.02 15.86
N PHE A 146 9.74 8.19 16.40
CA PHE A 146 9.78 9.48 15.70
C PHE A 146 11.16 9.88 15.15
N ARG A 147 12.28 9.41 15.75
CA ARG A 147 13.65 9.78 15.30
C ARG A 147 14.14 9.01 14.07
N ARG A 148 13.65 7.80 13.83
CA ARG A 148 14.07 6.92 12.71
C ARG A 148 12.88 6.20 12.09
N THR A 149 11.78 6.89 11.92
CA THR A 149 10.50 6.34 11.49
C THR A 149 10.58 5.54 10.20
N MET A 150 11.22 6.10 9.16
CA MET A 150 11.39 5.44 7.87
C MET A 150 12.17 4.12 7.98
N VAL A 151 13.31 4.13 8.69
CA VAL A 151 14.15 2.94 8.84
C VAL A 151 13.40 1.85 9.59
N THR A 152 12.70 2.22 10.66
CA THR A 152 11.91 1.27 11.46
C THR A 152 10.74 0.68 10.65
N ALA A 153 10.06 1.51 9.84
CA ALA A 153 8.95 1.05 9.00
C ALA A 153 9.42 0.09 7.91
N VAL A 154 10.55 0.39 7.23
CA VAL A 154 11.16 -0.50 6.24
C VAL A 154 11.60 -1.81 6.88
N PHE A 155 12.24 -1.74 8.04
CA PHE A 155 12.68 -2.93 8.77
C PHE A 155 11.50 -3.81 9.19
N TYR A 156 10.42 -3.19 9.70
CA TYR A 156 9.16 -3.89 10.00
C TYR A 156 8.61 -4.61 8.76
N THR A 157 8.48 -3.90 7.65
CA THR A 157 7.92 -4.45 6.41
C THR A 157 8.75 -5.63 5.90
N LEU A 158 10.06 -5.47 5.83
CA LEU A 158 10.96 -6.52 5.31
C LEU A 158 11.02 -7.73 6.26
N LEU A 159 11.09 -7.51 7.55
CA LEU A 159 11.31 -8.59 8.51
C LEU A 159 10.01 -9.29 8.90
N ILE A 160 8.94 -8.55 9.11
CA ILE A 160 7.66 -9.11 9.58
C ILE A 160 6.76 -9.50 8.41
N GLU A 161 6.50 -8.60 7.46
CA GLU A 161 5.57 -8.90 6.37
C GLU A 161 6.16 -9.89 5.34
N TYR A 162 7.44 -9.74 4.99
CA TYR A 162 8.10 -10.63 4.03
C TYR A 162 8.93 -11.72 4.71
N GLY A 163 9.62 -11.44 5.81
CA GLY A 163 10.46 -12.42 6.49
C GLY A 163 9.64 -13.56 7.10
N LEU A 164 8.53 -13.26 7.78
CA LEU A 164 7.64 -14.31 8.32
C LEU A 164 6.90 -15.09 7.24
N ALA A 165 6.75 -14.55 6.03
CA ALA A 165 6.15 -15.28 4.91
C ALA A 165 6.95 -16.55 4.52
N PHE A 166 8.26 -16.55 4.79
CA PHE A 166 9.12 -17.71 4.53
C PHE A 166 9.12 -18.75 5.66
N VAL A 167 8.59 -18.42 6.83
CA VAL A 167 8.52 -19.34 7.97
C VAL A 167 7.18 -20.07 7.94
N PRO A 168 7.16 -21.41 7.65
CA PRO A 168 5.93 -22.21 7.61
C PRO A 168 5.46 -22.50 9.03
N ALA A 169 4.92 -21.51 9.72
CA ALA A 169 4.46 -21.64 11.08
C ALA A 169 3.19 -20.81 11.34
N MET A 170 2.57 -21.00 12.52
CA MET A 170 1.44 -20.18 12.98
C MET A 170 1.74 -18.67 13.00
N ALA A 171 3.01 -18.27 13.04
CA ALA A 171 3.45 -16.88 13.00
C ALA A 171 3.01 -16.15 11.70
N ASN A 172 2.91 -16.87 10.59
CA ASN A 172 2.47 -16.28 9.31
C ASN A 172 1.02 -15.78 9.36
N ARG A 173 0.17 -16.37 10.22
CA ARG A 173 -1.22 -15.92 10.43
C ARG A 173 -1.36 -14.53 11.07
N LEU A 174 -0.28 -14.00 11.63
CA LEU A 174 -0.24 -12.67 12.25
C LEU A 174 0.01 -11.56 11.22
N THR A 175 0.50 -11.90 10.02
CA THR A 175 0.75 -10.90 8.98
C THR A 175 -0.55 -10.48 8.30
N ILE A 176 -0.65 -9.19 7.97
CA ILE A 176 -1.82 -8.63 7.27
C ILE A 176 -1.93 -9.26 5.88
N ASN A 177 -0.80 -9.41 5.19
CA ASN A 177 -0.73 -9.96 3.85
C ASN A 177 -1.23 -11.41 3.78
N TYR A 178 -0.95 -12.23 4.78
CA TYR A 178 -1.48 -13.61 4.84
C TYR A 178 -3.02 -13.63 4.89
N ARG A 179 -3.62 -12.75 5.70
CA ARG A 179 -5.09 -12.67 5.80
C ARG A 179 -5.73 -12.15 4.51
N LEU A 180 -5.10 -11.17 3.86
CA LEU A 180 -5.58 -10.62 2.59
C LEU A 180 -5.49 -11.65 1.45
N ARG A 181 -4.42 -12.47 1.42
CA ARG A 181 -4.28 -13.58 0.45
C ARG A 181 -5.33 -14.66 0.67
N GLY A 182 -5.71 -14.94 1.92
CA GLY A 182 -6.81 -15.85 2.24
C GLY A 182 -8.13 -15.39 1.63
N LEU A 183 -8.44 -14.10 1.74
CA LEU A 183 -9.65 -13.51 1.14
C LEU A 183 -9.65 -13.49 -0.39
N LEU A 184 -8.47 -13.51 -1.02
CA LEU A 184 -8.36 -13.61 -2.48
C LEU A 184 -8.66 -15.02 -2.99
N ALA A 185 -8.41 -16.05 -2.16
CA ALA A 185 -8.56 -17.45 -2.53
C ALA A 185 -9.99 -18.01 -2.33
N GLU A 186 -10.84 -17.27 -1.58
CA GLU A 186 -12.27 -17.55 -1.42
C GLU A 186 -13.09 -16.93 -2.57
#